data_3ed3b58805ba7f7da313679064df3995
#
_entry.id   3ed3b58805ba7f7da313679064df3995
#
_cell.length_a   1.000
_cell.length_b   1.000
_cell.length_c   1.000
_cell.angle_alpha   90.00
_cell.angle_beta   90.00
_cell.angle_gamma   90.00
#
_symmetry.space_group_name_H-M   'P 1'
#
loop_
_entity.id
_entity.type
_entity.pdbx_description
1 polymer ?
#
loop_
_entity_poly.entity_id
_entity_poly.type
_entity_poly.pdbx_seq_one_letter_code
_entity_poly.pdbx_strand_id
1 'polypeptide(L)'
;MKTQNKEITIEKSNGRIYTSDFIVENILDLSGYYGDKILKKHVIDNSCGDGAFLRKIVQRYCEESARLLIDKNIVKEELGNYIHGIEIERVERDKCINNIDEVANSYGIYGVNWDIICGDALKEHKFDGKMDYVLGNPPYIRVHNLGENVEDIKKFSFAQSGMTDLFIVFYEIGLKMLKSTGTLGYITPSSFFNSVAGAYMRKVFVEDNLISSIVNLRHFQAFMATTYTTIVVLKKNKEKKELDYYQYDEKNLIPYYVDTLAPDDFYISSNYYFSKKGDLKTLKRILFNLGKSDIAVKNGYATLCDSVFINDFSFQSKHIISVIKASTGELKEIIYPYNKQAQLVPEEELAKEKELYEYLILNKKALLKRSNEKDTNKYWYAFGRSQAINDTYTDKLTINALLRTKEDWKFTLAKKGVGVYGGLYIISDTISYDKIKETLRSDEFVSYITLLGKYKSGGYYTFSSKDVKAYLDFKFANNGGIFDYD
;
A
#
# COMPACT_ATOMS: atom_id res chain seq x y z
N MET A 1 14.66 -15.75 23.97
CA MET A 1 13.48 -15.78 23.08
C MET A 1 12.27 -14.98 23.57
N LYS A 2 11.88 -14.97 24.85
CA LYS A 2 10.72 -14.16 25.32
C LYS A 2 10.99 -12.65 25.42
N THR A 3 12.22 -12.22 25.65
CA THR A 3 12.62 -10.80 25.76
C THR A 3 12.67 -10.14 24.36
N GLN A 4 13.24 -10.82 23.36
CA GLN A 4 13.26 -10.32 21.97
C GLN A 4 11.85 -10.15 21.37
N ASN A 5 10.90 -11.04 21.70
CA ASN A 5 9.52 -10.90 21.22
C ASN A 5 8.77 -9.70 21.85
N LYS A 6 9.18 -9.23 23.03
CA LYS A 6 8.56 -8.08 23.69
C LYS A 6 9.10 -6.75 23.11
N GLU A 7 10.39 -6.68 22.80
CA GLU A 7 11.01 -5.54 22.10
C GLU A 7 10.47 -5.39 20.67
N ILE A 8 10.36 -6.48 19.91
CA ILE A 8 9.76 -6.50 18.56
C ILE A 8 8.27 -6.07 18.59
N THR A 9 7.56 -6.32 19.69
CA THR A 9 6.14 -5.92 19.84
C THR A 9 6.01 -4.43 20.15
N ILE A 10 6.93 -3.85 20.93
CA ILE A 10 6.98 -2.41 21.25
C ILE A 10 7.42 -1.60 20.02
N GLU A 11 8.42 -2.07 19.27
CA GLU A 11 8.84 -1.46 17.98
C GLU A 11 7.70 -1.42 16.96
N LYS A 12 6.89 -2.48 16.85
CA LYS A 12 5.71 -2.51 15.98
C LYS A 12 4.60 -1.56 16.40
N SER A 13 4.42 -1.30 17.70
CA SER A 13 3.38 -0.42 18.21
C SER A 13 3.65 1.06 17.93
N ASN A 14 4.93 1.45 17.84
CA ASN A 14 5.36 2.83 17.67
C ASN A 14 5.70 3.20 16.22
N GLY A 15 5.52 2.27 15.26
CA GLY A 15 5.76 2.53 13.82
C GLY A 15 7.23 2.82 13.48
N ARG A 16 8.16 2.47 14.36
CA ARG A 16 9.59 2.72 14.18
C ARG A 16 10.18 1.79 13.13
N ILE A 17 10.86 2.38 12.16
CA ILE A 17 11.50 1.67 11.05
C ILE A 17 12.87 2.29 10.83
N TYR A 18 13.93 1.56 11.16
CA TYR A 18 15.31 2.00 10.90
C TYR A 18 15.62 1.90 9.41
N THR A 19 16.12 3.00 8.84
CA THR A 19 16.46 3.08 7.41
C THR A 19 17.93 2.73 7.19
N SER A 20 18.19 1.77 6.29
CA SER A 20 19.55 1.38 5.95
C SER A 20 20.30 2.47 5.19
N ASP A 21 21.63 2.54 5.37
CA ASP A 21 22.49 3.58 4.80
C ASP A 21 22.33 3.69 3.28
N PHE A 22 22.23 2.57 2.54
CA PHE A 22 22.10 2.60 1.08
C PHE A 22 20.77 3.23 0.61
N ILE A 23 19.68 3.07 1.37
CA ILE A 23 18.41 3.76 1.08
C ILE A 23 18.54 5.26 1.33
N VAL A 24 19.19 5.66 2.43
CA VAL A 24 19.43 7.07 2.73
C VAL A 24 20.26 7.71 1.63
N GLU A 25 21.38 7.09 1.22
CA GLU A 25 22.24 7.60 0.15
C GLU A 25 21.47 7.78 -1.16
N ASN A 26 20.65 6.80 -1.56
CA ASN A 26 19.82 6.90 -2.75
C ASN A 26 18.84 8.10 -2.69
N ILE A 27 18.26 8.37 -1.52
CA ILE A 27 17.34 9.50 -1.34
C ILE A 27 18.10 10.83 -1.41
N LEU A 28 19.25 10.93 -0.77
CA LEU A 28 20.08 12.12 -0.80
C LEU A 28 20.50 12.45 -2.24
N ASP A 29 20.95 11.43 -3.01
CA ASP A 29 21.37 11.59 -4.41
C ASP A 29 20.23 12.05 -5.31
N LEU A 30 19.08 11.37 -5.25
CA LEU A 30 17.91 11.71 -6.03
C LEU A 30 17.34 13.10 -5.68
N SER A 31 17.48 13.51 -4.42
CA SER A 31 17.06 14.84 -3.94
C SER A 31 18.06 15.93 -4.34
N GLY A 32 19.24 15.55 -4.82
CA GLY A 32 20.31 16.47 -5.19
C GLY A 32 21.06 17.01 -3.98
N TYR A 33 21.07 16.32 -2.85
CA TYR A 33 21.84 16.70 -1.66
C TYR A 33 23.28 16.17 -1.75
N TYR A 34 24.09 16.74 -2.63
CA TYR A 34 25.51 16.42 -2.84
C TYR A 34 26.29 17.61 -3.41
N GLY A 35 27.61 17.59 -3.26
CA GLY A 35 28.52 18.62 -3.76
C GLY A 35 28.41 19.93 -2.96
N ASP A 36 29.09 20.97 -3.41
CA ASP A 36 29.20 22.28 -2.71
C ASP A 36 27.86 23.00 -2.51
N LYS A 37 26.89 22.71 -3.36
CA LYS A 37 25.55 23.33 -3.30
C LYS A 37 24.76 23.00 -2.04
N ILE A 38 25.18 22.00 -1.24
CA ILE A 38 24.51 21.67 0.03
C ILE A 38 24.93 22.61 1.18
N LEU A 39 26.10 23.26 1.05
CA LEU A 39 26.61 24.14 2.07
C LEU A 39 25.69 25.36 2.27
N LYS A 40 25.45 25.72 3.52
CA LYS A 40 24.54 26.82 3.92
C LYS A 40 23.10 26.62 3.44
N LYS A 41 22.69 25.37 3.22
CA LYS A 41 21.31 25.00 2.93
C LYS A 41 20.66 24.39 4.16
N HIS A 42 19.47 24.91 4.50
CA HIS A 42 18.69 24.37 5.59
C HIS A 42 18.11 23.01 5.19
N VAL A 43 18.47 21.97 5.93
CA VAL A 43 17.96 20.62 5.76
C VAL A 43 17.36 20.10 7.07
N ILE A 44 16.22 19.44 6.98
CA ILE A 44 15.53 18.85 8.14
C ILE A 44 15.12 17.40 7.86
N ASP A 45 15.26 16.55 8.88
CA ASP A 45 14.49 15.33 9.03
C ASP A 45 13.42 15.56 10.12
N ASN A 46 12.16 15.61 9.73
CA ASN A 46 11.06 15.94 10.63
C ASN A 46 10.48 14.74 11.41
N SER A 47 11.16 13.59 11.38
CA SER A 47 10.92 12.37 12.16
C SER A 47 12.24 11.59 12.33
N CYS A 48 13.26 12.26 12.86
CA CYS A 48 14.64 11.84 12.68
C CYS A 48 15.05 10.57 13.43
N GLY A 49 14.23 10.06 14.36
CA GLY A 49 14.53 8.85 15.10
C GLY A 49 15.91 8.91 15.77
N ASP A 50 16.71 7.87 15.56
CA ASP A 50 18.11 7.80 16.01
C ASP A 50 19.11 8.53 15.09
N GLY A 51 18.61 9.21 14.04
CA GLY A 51 19.44 10.05 13.16
C GLY A 51 19.98 9.36 11.91
N ALA A 52 19.35 8.30 11.40
CA ALA A 52 19.82 7.59 10.20
C ALA A 52 20.07 8.52 9.00
N PHE A 53 19.16 9.45 8.71
CA PHE A 53 19.33 10.47 7.67
C PHE A 53 20.33 11.54 8.09
N LEU A 54 20.20 12.06 9.29
CA LEU A 54 21.04 13.17 9.76
C LEU A 54 22.52 12.80 9.82
N ARG A 55 22.88 11.55 10.16
CA ARG A 55 24.27 11.08 10.10
C ARG A 55 24.85 11.23 8.70
N LYS A 56 24.12 10.81 7.66
CA LYS A 56 24.57 10.91 6.27
C LYS A 56 24.60 12.35 5.76
N ILE A 57 23.64 13.15 6.19
CA ILE A 57 23.57 14.59 5.91
C ILE A 57 24.82 15.29 6.50
N VAL A 58 25.13 15.04 7.79
CA VAL A 58 26.32 15.59 8.47
C VAL A 58 27.59 15.09 7.79
N GLN A 59 27.68 13.79 7.48
CA GLN A 59 28.81 13.22 6.77
C GLN A 59 29.08 13.96 5.46
N ARG A 60 28.09 14.10 4.58
CA ARG A 60 28.23 14.80 3.28
C ARG A 60 28.62 16.28 3.47
N TYR A 61 28.04 16.95 4.48
CA TYR A 61 28.39 18.32 4.78
C TYR A 61 29.86 18.46 5.19
N CYS A 62 30.35 17.61 6.09
CA CYS A 62 31.74 17.59 6.54
C CYS A 62 32.72 17.22 5.42
N GLU A 63 32.40 16.22 4.59
CA GLU A 63 33.18 15.80 3.43
C GLU A 63 33.39 16.97 2.46
N GLU A 64 32.30 17.67 2.14
CA GLU A 64 32.33 18.78 1.20
C GLU A 64 33.07 19.99 1.78
N SER A 65 32.87 20.28 3.06
CA SER A 65 33.59 21.33 3.77
C SER A 65 35.10 21.05 3.84
N ALA A 66 35.48 19.79 4.10
CA ALA A 66 36.89 19.40 4.10
C ALA A 66 37.52 19.49 2.71
N ARG A 67 36.80 19.09 1.65
CA ARG A 67 37.24 19.21 0.25
C ARG A 67 37.52 20.67 -0.13
N LEU A 68 36.70 21.60 0.41
CA LEU A 68 36.87 23.05 0.16
C LEU A 68 37.78 23.75 1.19
N LEU A 69 38.38 23.01 2.11
CA LEU A 69 39.31 23.52 3.14
C LEU A 69 38.65 24.59 4.03
N ILE A 70 37.36 24.48 4.34
CA ILE A 70 36.64 25.41 5.21
C ILE A 70 37.12 25.22 6.67
N ASP A 71 37.33 26.31 7.39
CA ASP A 71 37.74 26.28 8.80
C ASP A 71 36.74 25.52 9.66
N LYS A 72 37.23 24.65 10.55
CA LYS A 72 36.40 23.77 11.38
C LYS A 72 35.47 24.51 12.33
N ASN A 73 35.82 25.71 12.81
CA ASN A 73 34.94 26.49 13.65
C ASN A 73 33.77 27.06 12.84
N ILE A 74 34.02 27.43 11.57
CA ILE A 74 32.95 27.86 10.66
C ILE A 74 32.02 26.64 10.38
N VAL A 75 32.58 25.49 10.08
CA VAL A 75 31.76 24.27 9.84
C VAL A 75 30.95 23.90 11.07
N LYS A 76 31.52 24.01 12.27
CA LYS A 76 30.80 23.77 13.53
C LYS A 76 29.57 24.68 13.67
N GLU A 77 29.70 25.96 13.41
CA GLU A 77 28.60 26.91 13.46
C GLU A 77 27.56 26.63 12.36
N GLU A 78 28.00 26.31 11.16
CA GLU A 78 27.15 25.97 10.02
C GLU A 78 26.33 24.71 10.28
N LEU A 79 26.91 23.64 10.85
CA LEU A 79 26.22 22.41 11.21
C LEU A 79 25.07 22.70 12.18
N GLY A 80 25.29 23.53 13.21
CA GLY A 80 24.22 23.92 14.15
C GLY A 80 23.14 24.81 13.54
N ASN A 81 23.50 25.61 12.52
CA ASN A 81 22.60 26.59 11.91
C ASN A 81 21.75 26.00 10.76
N TYR A 82 22.27 25.00 10.03
CA TYR A 82 21.68 24.54 8.78
C TYR A 82 21.14 23.12 8.83
N ILE A 83 21.49 22.32 9.87
CA ILE A 83 21.01 20.95 10.02
C ILE A 83 20.02 20.88 11.17
N HIS A 84 18.80 20.40 10.88
CA HIS A 84 17.67 20.41 11.80
C HIS A 84 17.06 19.03 11.93
N GLY A 85 16.39 18.76 13.06
CA GLY A 85 15.62 17.54 13.25
C GLY A 85 14.47 17.71 14.23
N ILE A 86 13.45 16.88 14.09
CA ILE A 86 12.36 16.76 15.05
C ILE A 86 12.19 15.27 15.38
N GLU A 87 12.13 14.95 16.66
CA GLU A 87 11.81 13.62 17.16
C GLU A 87 10.92 13.73 18.40
N ILE A 88 9.84 12.98 18.44
CA ILE A 88 8.87 13.02 19.52
C ILE A 88 9.40 12.31 20.79
N GLU A 89 10.20 11.28 20.62
CA GLU A 89 10.74 10.47 21.68
C GLU A 89 12.11 10.99 22.14
N ARG A 90 12.20 11.45 23.37
CA ARG A 90 13.43 12.05 23.92
C ARG A 90 14.64 11.11 23.84
N VAL A 91 14.43 9.82 24.10
CA VAL A 91 15.51 8.82 24.07
C VAL A 91 16.09 8.67 22.66
N GLU A 92 15.26 8.65 21.63
CA GLU A 92 15.70 8.56 20.25
C GLU A 92 16.37 9.86 19.80
N ARG A 93 15.81 11.02 20.16
CA ARG A 93 16.45 12.31 19.92
C ARG A 93 17.85 12.40 20.54
N ASP A 94 18.04 11.91 21.76
CA ASP A 94 19.34 11.91 22.45
C ASP A 94 20.32 10.96 21.75
N LYS A 95 19.86 9.78 21.26
CA LYS A 95 20.65 8.88 20.40
C LYS A 95 21.04 9.56 19.10
N CYS A 96 20.11 10.27 18.45
CA CYS A 96 20.36 11.01 17.22
C CYS A 96 21.52 12.01 17.41
N ILE A 97 21.48 12.82 18.48
CA ILE A 97 22.54 13.77 18.79
C ILE A 97 23.89 13.06 18.97
N ASN A 98 23.94 11.98 19.72
CA ASN A 98 25.16 11.21 19.91
C ASN A 98 25.72 10.68 18.56
N ASN A 99 24.85 10.14 17.73
CA ASN A 99 25.21 9.56 16.43
C ASN A 99 25.74 10.62 15.46
N ILE A 100 25.17 11.81 15.42
CA ILE A 100 25.67 12.91 14.56
C ILE A 100 26.91 13.57 15.13
N ASP A 101 27.07 13.61 16.47
CA ASP A 101 28.32 14.03 17.11
C ASP A 101 29.48 13.09 16.78
N GLU A 102 29.26 11.78 16.80
CA GLU A 102 30.28 10.81 16.38
C GLU A 102 30.76 11.07 14.94
N VAL A 103 29.85 11.36 14.02
CA VAL A 103 30.21 11.72 12.64
C VAL A 103 31.00 13.02 12.60
N ALA A 104 30.53 14.11 13.22
CA ALA A 104 31.25 15.40 13.22
C ALA A 104 32.63 15.28 13.86
N ASN A 105 32.73 14.54 14.98
CA ASN A 105 33.99 14.29 15.70
C ASN A 105 35.02 13.55 14.84
N SER A 106 34.59 12.64 13.95
CA SER A 106 35.50 11.95 13.02
C SER A 106 36.18 12.89 12.02
N TYR A 107 35.59 14.07 11.76
CA TYR A 107 36.18 15.16 10.97
C TYR A 107 36.92 16.19 11.84
N GLY A 108 37.00 15.98 13.16
CA GLY A 108 37.65 16.86 14.13
C GLY A 108 36.84 18.11 14.42
N ILE A 109 35.50 18.04 14.34
CA ILE A 109 34.55 19.09 14.68
C ILE A 109 33.82 18.66 15.95
N TYR A 110 34.03 19.37 17.07
CA TYR A 110 33.56 18.99 18.39
C TYR A 110 32.59 19.97 18.97
N GLY A 111 31.58 19.48 19.72
CA GLY A 111 30.66 20.29 20.50
C GLY A 111 29.76 21.18 19.64
N VAL A 112 29.20 20.64 18.59
CA VAL A 112 28.18 21.30 17.74
C VAL A 112 26.92 21.58 18.58
N ASN A 113 26.36 22.77 18.46
CA ASN A 113 25.07 23.09 19.07
C ASN A 113 23.93 22.74 18.11
N TRP A 114 23.52 21.46 18.10
CA TRP A 114 22.53 20.93 17.16
C TRP A 114 21.13 21.49 17.38
N ASP A 115 20.43 21.83 16.30
CA ASP A 115 19.03 22.21 16.31
C ASP A 115 18.11 20.99 16.12
N ILE A 116 18.15 20.07 17.11
CA ILE A 116 17.33 18.83 17.13
C ILE A 116 16.27 18.96 18.22
N ILE A 117 15.03 19.16 17.82
CA ILE A 117 13.90 19.41 18.73
C ILE A 117 13.32 18.08 19.23
N CYS A 118 13.07 17.99 20.54
CA CYS A 118 12.22 16.94 21.11
C CYS A 118 10.77 17.46 21.09
N GLY A 119 9.97 17.03 20.10
CA GLY A 119 8.64 17.57 19.91
C GLY A 119 7.80 16.82 18.87
N ASP A 120 6.53 17.17 18.80
CA ASP A 120 5.57 16.63 17.86
C ASP A 120 5.60 17.44 16.55
N ALA A 121 6.04 16.83 15.47
CA ALA A 121 6.09 17.45 14.15
C ALA A 121 4.72 17.93 13.63
N LEU A 122 3.61 17.37 14.14
CA LEU A 122 2.24 17.82 13.83
C LEU A 122 1.95 19.23 14.36
N LYS A 123 2.71 19.69 15.37
CA LYS A 123 2.49 20.95 16.12
C LYS A 123 3.65 21.94 15.95
N GLU A 124 4.73 21.52 15.33
CA GLU A 124 5.93 22.36 15.19
C GLU A 124 5.85 23.22 13.91
N HIS A 125 5.95 24.52 14.08
CA HIS A 125 5.87 25.53 13.00
C HIS A 125 7.14 26.37 12.83
N LYS A 126 8.16 26.14 13.66
CA LYS A 126 9.44 26.90 13.62
C LYS A 126 10.08 26.86 12.22
N PHE A 127 9.90 25.76 11.51
CA PHE A 127 10.57 25.49 10.25
C PHE A 127 9.74 25.80 9.01
N ASP A 128 8.48 26.25 9.15
CA ASP A 128 7.59 26.52 8.03
C ASP A 128 8.18 27.55 7.06
N GLY A 129 8.24 27.20 5.77
CA GLY A 129 8.76 28.03 4.69
C GLY A 129 10.28 28.27 4.71
N LYS A 130 11.06 27.56 5.54
CA LYS A 130 12.48 27.85 5.78
C LYS A 130 13.44 26.80 5.23
N MET A 131 12.98 25.59 4.90
CA MET A 131 13.84 24.47 4.54
C MET A 131 14.14 24.46 3.04
N ASP A 132 15.41 24.28 2.68
CA ASP A 132 15.84 23.97 1.32
C ASP A 132 15.59 22.47 1.02
N TYR A 133 15.74 21.62 2.05
CA TYR A 133 15.53 20.18 1.95
C TYR A 133 14.75 19.66 3.17
N VAL A 134 13.77 18.76 2.90
CA VAL A 134 13.10 17.97 3.91
C VAL A 134 13.31 16.50 3.50
N LEU A 135 14.13 15.75 4.26
CA LEU A 135 14.58 14.41 3.88
C LEU A 135 14.38 13.47 5.05
N GLY A 136 13.76 12.31 4.82
CA GLY A 136 13.48 11.41 5.93
C GLY A 136 12.64 10.19 5.57
N ASN A 137 12.26 9.47 6.63
CA ASN A 137 11.37 8.32 6.60
C ASN A 137 10.21 8.55 7.59
N PRO A 138 9.07 9.09 7.16
CA PRO A 138 7.93 9.36 8.02
C PRO A 138 7.38 8.11 8.71
N PRO A 139 6.72 8.21 9.88
CA PRO A 139 6.14 7.07 10.59
C PRO A 139 4.97 6.42 9.85
N TYR A 140 4.92 5.05 9.80
CA TYR A 140 3.90 4.26 9.12
C TYR A 140 2.83 3.77 10.10
N ILE A 141 2.09 4.70 10.69
CA ILE A 141 1.06 4.42 11.69
C ILE A 141 -0.30 4.78 11.11
N ARG A 142 -1.27 3.85 11.24
CA ARG A 142 -2.66 4.14 10.90
C ARG A 142 -3.26 5.08 11.94
N VAL A 143 -3.93 6.12 11.47
CA VAL A 143 -4.49 7.18 12.35
C VAL A 143 -5.44 6.63 13.41
N HIS A 144 -6.25 5.61 13.12
CA HIS A 144 -7.14 5.02 14.12
C HIS A 144 -6.42 4.32 15.30
N ASN A 145 -5.10 4.08 15.20
CA ASN A 145 -4.29 3.53 16.30
C ASN A 145 -3.69 4.63 17.19
N LEU A 146 -3.88 5.92 16.87
CA LEU A 146 -3.26 7.05 17.57
C LEU A 146 -4.12 7.64 18.71
N GLY A 147 -5.29 7.07 19.00
CA GLY A 147 -6.12 7.46 20.15
C GLY A 147 -6.54 8.93 20.11
N GLU A 148 -6.11 9.73 21.10
CA GLU A 148 -6.52 11.13 21.30
C GLU A 148 -6.00 12.09 20.20
N ASN A 149 -4.96 11.74 19.46
CA ASN A 149 -4.38 12.60 18.40
C ASN A 149 -5.15 12.62 17.08
N VAL A 150 -6.23 11.86 16.96
CA VAL A 150 -7.02 11.75 15.70
C VAL A 150 -7.61 13.10 15.29
N GLU A 151 -8.04 13.94 16.23
CA GLU A 151 -8.64 15.25 15.92
C GLU A 151 -7.62 16.24 15.35
N ASP A 152 -6.38 16.25 15.85
CA ASP A 152 -5.31 17.10 15.33
C ASP A 152 -4.95 16.70 13.89
N ILE A 153 -4.95 15.40 13.59
CA ILE A 153 -4.67 14.87 12.26
C ILE A 153 -5.75 15.27 11.25
N LYS A 154 -7.02 15.25 11.64
CA LYS A 154 -8.13 15.68 10.79
C LYS A 154 -8.09 17.14 10.34
N LYS A 155 -7.26 18.00 10.97
CA LYS A 155 -7.05 19.37 10.54
C LYS A 155 -6.21 19.48 9.25
N PHE A 156 -5.44 18.45 8.92
CA PHE A 156 -4.63 18.42 7.70
C PHE A 156 -5.49 18.10 6.47
N SER A 157 -5.24 18.79 5.37
CA SER A 157 -6.01 18.64 4.13
C SER A 157 -5.82 17.27 3.50
N PHE A 158 -4.63 16.66 3.63
CA PHE A 158 -4.34 15.33 3.11
C PHE A 158 -5.01 14.20 3.93
N ALA A 159 -5.52 14.50 5.13
CA ALA A 159 -6.17 13.52 6.01
C ALA A 159 -7.70 13.47 5.90
N GLN A 160 -8.31 14.18 4.94
CA GLN A 160 -9.77 14.33 4.84
C GLN A 160 -10.48 13.13 4.21
N SER A 161 -9.76 12.17 3.63
CA SER A 161 -10.34 11.05 2.87
C SER A 161 -9.95 9.69 3.46
N GLY A 162 -10.95 8.82 3.66
CA GLY A 162 -10.74 7.42 4.04
C GLY A 162 -10.06 7.23 5.40
N MET A 163 -9.50 6.03 5.60
CA MET A 163 -8.66 5.73 6.77
C MET A 163 -7.21 6.13 6.45
N THR A 164 -6.80 7.29 6.96
CA THR A 164 -5.50 7.88 6.68
C THR A 164 -4.37 7.20 7.46
N ASP A 165 -3.22 7.09 6.83
CA ASP A 165 -1.94 6.74 7.47
C ASP A 165 -1.15 8.02 7.77
N LEU A 166 -0.39 8.05 8.86
CA LEU A 166 0.32 9.24 9.33
C LEU A 166 1.33 9.79 8.31
N PHE A 167 2.00 8.93 7.54
CA PHE A 167 2.95 9.37 6.51
C PHE A 167 2.31 10.30 5.46
N ILE A 168 1.01 10.19 5.19
CA ILE A 168 0.27 11.07 4.27
C ILE A 168 0.25 12.50 4.82
N VAL A 169 0.05 12.64 6.13
CA VAL A 169 0.08 13.94 6.83
C VAL A 169 1.50 14.53 6.82
N PHE A 170 2.52 13.70 6.98
CA PHE A 170 3.91 14.14 6.94
C PHE A 170 4.32 14.73 5.58
N TYR A 171 3.73 14.31 4.47
CA TYR A 171 3.91 15.00 3.19
C TYR A 171 3.40 16.45 3.24
N GLU A 172 2.23 16.70 3.86
CA GLU A 172 1.72 18.06 4.00
C GLU A 172 2.62 18.91 4.90
N ILE A 173 3.07 18.35 6.03
CA ILE A 173 4.00 19.01 6.97
C ILE A 173 5.31 19.36 6.26
N GLY A 174 5.93 18.36 5.58
CA GLY A 174 7.18 18.57 4.86
C GLY A 174 7.06 19.62 3.77
N LEU A 175 5.96 19.62 3.02
CA LEU A 175 5.69 20.66 2.02
C LEU A 175 5.49 22.05 2.65
N LYS A 176 4.90 22.17 3.84
CA LYS A 176 4.79 23.44 4.58
C LYS A 176 6.16 23.94 5.03
N MET A 177 7.04 23.06 5.46
CA MET A 177 8.40 23.43 5.89
C MET A 177 9.28 23.92 4.73
N LEU A 178 9.03 23.50 3.49
CA LEU A 178 9.85 23.87 2.34
C LEU A 178 9.69 25.33 1.93
N LYS A 179 10.83 25.96 1.57
CA LYS A 179 10.88 27.18 0.74
C LYS A 179 10.18 26.97 -0.59
N SER A 180 9.93 28.06 -1.33
CA SER A 180 9.31 28.00 -2.67
C SER A 180 10.13 27.23 -3.70
N THR A 181 11.42 27.00 -3.49
CA THR A 181 12.33 26.22 -4.37
C THR A 181 12.85 24.96 -3.71
N GLY A 182 12.27 24.57 -2.58
CA GLY A 182 12.78 23.46 -1.76
C GLY A 182 12.45 22.08 -2.36
N THR A 183 13.19 21.08 -1.88
CA THR A 183 13.07 19.67 -2.28
C THR A 183 12.70 18.80 -1.08
N LEU A 184 11.70 17.93 -1.24
CA LEU A 184 11.35 16.89 -0.27
C LEU A 184 11.74 15.53 -0.84
N GLY A 185 12.41 14.71 -0.04
CA GLY A 185 12.77 13.34 -0.37
C GLY A 185 12.36 12.37 0.74
N TYR A 186 11.33 11.56 0.51
CA TYR A 186 10.84 10.59 1.47
C TYR A 186 10.83 9.17 0.94
N ILE A 187 11.04 8.19 1.83
CA ILE A 187 10.61 6.81 1.59
C ILE A 187 9.32 6.56 2.36
N THR A 188 8.30 6.03 1.69
CA THR A 188 6.96 5.82 2.28
C THR A 188 6.29 4.57 1.69
N PRO A 189 5.23 4.04 2.32
CA PRO A 189 4.42 2.98 1.72
C PRO A 189 3.89 3.38 0.35
N SER A 190 4.02 2.47 -0.63
CA SER A 190 3.47 2.68 -1.98
C SER A 190 1.94 2.57 -2.05
N SER A 191 1.28 2.18 -0.95
CA SER A 191 -0.18 2.05 -0.85
C SER A 191 -0.93 3.33 -1.23
N PHE A 192 -0.34 4.50 -1.07
CA PHE A 192 -0.97 5.76 -1.47
C PHE A 192 -1.15 5.87 -2.99
N PHE A 193 -0.51 5.06 -3.82
CA PHE A 193 -0.69 5.11 -5.28
C PHE A 193 -2.13 4.87 -5.70
N ASN A 194 -2.88 4.06 -4.96
CA ASN A 194 -4.24 3.68 -5.31
C ASN A 194 -5.24 3.61 -4.14
N SER A 195 -4.82 3.98 -2.92
CA SER A 195 -5.73 4.04 -1.76
C SER A 195 -6.68 5.25 -1.84
N VAL A 196 -7.85 5.12 -1.23
CA VAL A 196 -8.81 6.23 -1.07
C VAL A 196 -8.18 7.36 -0.24
N ALA A 197 -7.46 7.01 0.82
CA ALA A 197 -6.80 7.97 1.71
C ALA A 197 -5.80 8.87 0.97
N GLY A 198 -5.05 8.31 -0.01
CA GLY A 198 -4.07 9.07 -0.80
C GLY A 198 -4.67 9.91 -1.94
N ALA A 199 -5.98 9.85 -2.18
CA ALA A 199 -6.56 10.43 -3.41
C ALA A 199 -6.35 11.95 -3.52
N TYR A 200 -6.58 12.70 -2.43
CA TYR A 200 -6.39 14.14 -2.44
C TYR A 200 -4.91 14.53 -2.56
N MET A 201 -4.03 13.85 -1.84
CA MET A 201 -2.58 14.07 -1.93
C MET A 201 -2.07 13.81 -3.36
N ARG A 202 -2.49 12.72 -4.03
CA ARG A 202 -2.13 12.45 -5.43
C ARG A 202 -2.56 13.56 -6.36
N LYS A 203 -3.80 14.06 -6.17
CA LYS A 203 -4.34 15.18 -6.96
C LYS A 203 -3.47 16.42 -6.81
N VAL A 204 -3.18 16.84 -5.58
CA VAL A 204 -2.32 18.01 -5.28
C VAL A 204 -0.93 17.85 -5.88
N PHE A 205 -0.30 16.68 -5.75
CA PHE A 205 1.03 16.45 -6.32
C PHE A 205 1.09 16.64 -7.83
N VAL A 206 0.01 16.29 -8.54
CA VAL A 206 -0.08 16.48 -10.01
C VAL A 206 -0.44 17.92 -10.36
N GLU A 207 -1.46 18.50 -9.74
CA GLU A 207 -1.95 19.86 -10.05
C GLU A 207 -0.89 20.92 -9.76
N ASP A 208 -0.16 20.79 -8.64
CA ASP A 208 0.92 21.70 -8.25
C ASP A 208 2.27 21.33 -8.89
N ASN A 209 2.29 20.33 -9.78
CA ASN A 209 3.50 19.89 -10.50
C ASN A 209 4.69 19.57 -9.58
N LEU A 210 4.46 18.86 -8.48
CA LEU A 210 5.48 18.65 -7.45
C LEU A 210 6.40 17.46 -7.70
N ILE A 211 5.93 16.37 -8.33
CA ILE A 211 6.68 15.12 -8.42
C ILE A 211 7.88 15.28 -9.36
N SER A 212 9.10 15.18 -8.83
CA SER A 212 10.34 15.17 -9.61
C SER A 212 10.76 13.76 -9.99
N SER A 213 10.75 12.84 -9.00
CA SER A 213 11.20 11.46 -9.22
C SER A 213 10.41 10.49 -8.35
N ILE A 214 10.18 9.29 -8.90
CA ILE A 214 9.61 8.15 -8.18
C ILE A 214 10.53 6.94 -8.36
N VAL A 215 10.93 6.31 -7.25
CA VAL A 215 11.57 4.98 -7.28
C VAL A 215 10.59 3.97 -6.71
N ASN A 216 10.10 3.06 -7.54
CA ASN A 216 9.24 1.97 -7.06
C ASN A 216 10.12 0.78 -6.64
N LEU A 217 10.13 0.48 -5.33
CA LEU A 217 10.90 -0.64 -4.80
C LEU A 217 10.24 -2.00 -5.09
N ARG A 218 8.97 -2.01 -5.56
CA ARG A 218 8.23 -3.21 -5.96
C ARG A 218 8.19 -4.24 -4.81
N HIS A 219 8.78 -5.43 -5.02
CA HIS A 219 8.86 -6.50 -4.03
C HIS A 219 10.06 -6.40 -3.09
N PHE A 220 11.02 -5.51 -3.35
CA PHE A 220 12.14 -5.30 -2.46
C PHE A 220 11.65 -4.75 -1.12
N GLN A 221 12.00 -5.44 -0.06
CA GLN A 221 11.63 -5.04 1.30
C GLN A 221 12.78 -4.27 1.94
N ALA A 222 12.68 -2.94 1.87
CA ALA A 222 13.67 -2.05 2.49
C ALA A 222 13.69 -2.18 4.02
N PHE A 223 12.68 -2.81 4.62
CA PHE A 223 12.49 -2.93 6.06
C PHE A 223 12.05 -4.34 6.44
N MET A 224 12.24 -4.73 7.71
CA MET A 224 11.76 -6.01 8.25
C MET A 224 10.22 -6.14 8.27
N ALA A 225 9.48 -5.05 8.12
CA ALA A 225 8.02 -5.06 7.99
C ALA A 225 7.60 -5.39 6.56
N THR A 226 6.47 -6.12 6.39
CA THR A 226 5.90 -6.50 5.08
C THR A 226 5.21 -5.33 4.37
N THR A 227 5.87 -4.17 4.32
CA THR A 227 5.35 -2.97 3.68
C THR A 227 6.11 -2.70 2.39
N TYR A 228 5.40 -2.60 1.28
CA TYR A 228 5.97 -2.19 -0.01
C TYR A 228 6.14 -0.69 -0.03
N THR A 229 7.33 -0.24 -0.36
CA THR A 229 7.70 1.17 -0.26
C THR A 229 8.10 1.76 -1.62
N THR A 230 8.12 3.08 -1.64
CA THR A 230 8.57 3.90 -2.77
C THR A 230 9.36 5.08 -2.24
N ILE A 231 10.39 5.49 -2.98
CA ILE A 231 11.04 6.78 -2.75
C ILE A 231 10.33 7.81 -3.62
N VAL A 232 9.97 8.93 -3.02
CA VAL A 232 9.30 10.05 -3.68
C VAL A 232 10.14 11.30 -3.49
N VAL A 233 10.51 11.93 -4.59
CA VAL A 233 11.15 13.25 -4.57
C VAL A 233 10.18 14.28 -5.12
N LEU A 234 9.83 15.25 -4.29
CA LEU A 234 9.01 16.40 -4.66
C LEU A 234 9.89 17.65 -4.73
N LYS A 235 9.63 18.50 -5.71
CA LYS A 235 10.28 19.82 -5.85
C LYS A 235 9.23 20.90 -6.04
N LYS A 236 9.28 21.94 -5.23
CA LYS A 236 8.48 23.15 -5.46
C LYS A 236 9.06 23.94 -6.65
N ASN A 237 8.20 24.62 -7.37
CA ASN A 237 8.58 25.46 -8.51
C ASN A 237 9.39 24.71 -9.60
N LYS A 238 8.95 23.50 -9.93
CA LYS A 238 9.54 22.66 -10.98
C LYS A 238 9.09 23.15 -12.35
N GLU A 239 10.04 23.40 -13.27
CA GLU A 239 9.74 23.88 -14.63
C GLU A 239 9.07 22.81 -15.50
N LYS A 240 9.63 21.59 -15.50
CA LYS A 240 9.12 20.46 -16.29
C LYS A 240 7.93 19.80 -15.61
N LYS A 241 6.90 19.44 -16.38
CA LYS A 241 5.75 18.70 -15.85
C LYS A 241 6.01 17.21 -15.66
N GLU A 242 6.93 16.65 -16.43
CA GLU A 242 7.29 15.25 -16.38
C GLU A 242 8.05 14.91 -15.09
N LEU A 243 7.95 13.66 -14.67
CA LEU A 243 8.76 13.05 -13.61
C LEU A 243 9.70 12.00 -14.20
N ASP A 244 10.82 11.73 -13.53
CA ASP A 244 11.69 10.61 -13.82
C ASP A 244 11.29 9.40 -12.99
N TYR A 245 10.97 8.30 -13.68
CA TYR A 245 10.58 7.05 -13.06
C TYR A 245 11.76 6.07 -13.01
N TYR A 246 11.98 5.53 -11.82
CA TYR A 246 13.01 4.55 -11.54
C TYR A 246 12.40 3.28 -10.96
N GLN A 247 13.08 2.15 -11.17
CA GLN A 247 12.90 0.92 -10.43
C GLN A 247 14.13 0.64 -9.59
N TYR A 248 14.03 -0.29 -8.66
CA TYR A 248 15.12 -0.62 -7.75
C TYR A 248 15.82 -1.90 -8.19
N ASP A 249 17.15 -1.84 -8.33
CA ASP A 249 18.00 -3.01 -8.52
C ASP A 249 18.37 -3.61 -7.16
N GLU A 250 17.76 -4.74 -6.84
CA GLU A 250 17.96 -5.43 -5.56
C GLU A 250 19.39 -5.99 -5.38
N LYS A 251 20.11 -6.25 -6.48
CA LYS A 251 21.47 -6.80 -6.44
C LYS A 251 22.50 -5.72 -6.15
N ASN A 252 22.37 -4.59 -6.82
CA ASN A 252 23.29 -3.47 -6.69
C ASN A 252 22.86 -2.45 -5.62
N LEU A 253 21.65 -2.57 -5.07
CA LEU A 253 21.05 -1.70 -4.07
C LEU A 253 20.96 -0.23 -4.53
N ILE A 254 20.69 -0.01 -5.82
CA ILE A 254 20.58 1.31 -6.44
C ILE A 254 19.32 1.43 -7.31
N PRO A 255 18.75 2.65 -7.45
CA PRO A 255 17.74 2.94 -8.45
C PRO A 255 18.34 2.90 -9.87
N TYR A 256 17.57 2.38 -10.83
CA TYR A 256 17.89 2.53 -12.24
C TYR A 256 16.74 3.21 -12.99
N TYR A 257 17.10 4.10 -13.89
CA TYR A 257 16.16 4.86 -14.69
C TYR A 257 15.37 3.94 -15.65
N VAL A 258 14.07 4.19 -15.74
CA VAL A 258 13.15 3.42 -16.60
C VAL A 258 12.55 4.28 -17.71
N ASP A 259 11.97 5.43 -17.36
CA ASP A 259 11.32 6.33 -18.31
C ASP A 259 11.05 7.71 -17.68
N THR A 260 10.81 8.72 -18.51
CA THR A 260 10.28 10.02 -18.10
C THR A 260 8.79 10.08 -18.41
N LEU A 261 7.95 10.31 -17.41
CA LEU A 261 6.49 10.21 -17.51
C LEU A 261 5.82 11.57 -17.34
N ALA A 262 4.93 11.92 -18.25
CA ALA A 262 4.03 13.06 -18.10
C ALA A 262 2.86 12.70 -17.14
N PRO A 263 2.20 13.68 -16.51
CA PRO A 263 1.04 13.43 -15.65
C PRO A 263 0.00 12.51 -16.27
N ASP A 264 -0.33 12.73 -17.55
CA ASP A 264 -1.29 11.89 -18.27
C ASP A 264 -0.81 10.44 -18.43
N ASP A 265 0.48 10.16 -18.43
CA ASP A 265 0.99 8.78 -18.53
C ASP A 265 0.66 7.96 -17.29
N PHE A 266 0.90 8.51 -16.08
CA PHE A 266 0.86 7.76 -14.82
C PHE A 266 -0.35 8.05 -13.93
N TYR A 267 -1.03 9.20 -14.06
CA TYR A 267 -2.21 9.56 -13.27
C TYR A 267 -3.50 9.18 -14.02
N ILE A 268 -3.96 7.95 -13.76
CA ILE A 268 -5.07 7.33 -14.48
C ILE A 268 -6.23 7.09 -13.51
N SER A 269 -7.41 7.65 -13.78
CA SER A 269 -8.61 7.48 -12.93
C SER A 269 -8.33 7.76 -11.44
N SER A 270 -7.63 8.85 -11.15
CA SER A 270 -7.23 9.30 -9.80
C SER A 270 -6.24 8.36 -9.07
N ASN A 271 -5.64 7.40 -9.76
CA ASN A 271 -4.61 6.51 -9.23
C ASN A 271 -3.27 6.73 -9.94
N TYR A 272 -2.18 6.34 -9.28
CA TYR A 272 -0.85 6.32 -9.88
C TYR A 272 -0.50 4.91 -10.35
N TYR A 273 0.01 4.84 -11.58
CA TYR A 273 0.56 3.61 -12.18
C TYR A 273 1.91 3.94 -12.79
N PHE A 274 2.93 3.14 -12.50
CA PHE A 274 4.29 3.41 -12.94
C PHE A 274 4.88 2.22 -13.70
N SER A 275 5.24 2.46 -14.96
CA SER A 275 5.95 1.56 -15.86
C SER A 275 6.50 2.36 -17.05
N LYS A 276 7.03 1.70 -18.07
CA LYS A 276 7.35 2.35 -19.34
C LYS A 276 6.08 2.91 -20.01
N LYS A 277 6.20 4.00 -20.75
CA LYS A 277 5.06 4.63 -21.44
C LYS A 277 4.23 3.66 -22.28
N GLY A 278 4.91 2.76 -23.01
CA GLY A 278 4.22 1.76 -23.84
C GLY A 278 3.28 0.87 -23.04
N ASP A 279 3.73 0.39 -21.87
CA ASP A 279 2.95 -0.45 -20.96
C ASP A 279 1.75 0.33 -20.40
N LEU A 280 1.98 1.60 -20.00
CA LEU A 280 0.93 2.48 -19.48
C LEU A 280 -0.14 2.80 -20.53
N LYS A 281 0.25 2.92 -21.79
CA LYS A 281 -0.68 3.06 -22.92
C LYS A 281 -1.61 1.83 -23.03
N THR A 282 -1.03 0.64 -22.91
CA THR A 282 -1.81 -0.62 -22.88
C THR A 282 -2.74 -0.68 -21.68
N LEU A 283 -2.24 -0.34 -20.49
CA LEU A 283 -3.05 -0.26 -19.28
C LEU A 283 -4.25 0.67 -19.45
N LYS A 284 -4.05 1.87 -20.02
CA LYS A 284 -5.13 2.83 -20.31
C LYS A 284 -6.18 2.25 -21.25
N ARG A 285 -5.78 1.57 -22.32
CA ARG A 285 -6.72 0.93 -23.25
C ARG A 285 -7.61 -0.09 -22.53
N ILE A 286 -7.06 -0.83 -21.58
CA ILE A 286 -7.84 -1.79 -20.78
C ILE A 286 -8.78 -1.05 -19.81
N LEU A 287 -8.28 -0.09 -19.05
CA LEU A 287 -9.03 0.60 -17.99
C LEU A 287 -10.14 1.52 -18.54
N PHE A 288 -9.94 2.13 -19.71
CA PHE A 288 -10.90 3.02 -20.35
C PHE A 288 -11.74 2.33 -21.43
N ASN A 289 -11.64 1.00 -21.56
CA ASN A 289 -12.49 0.26 -22.46
C ASN A 289 -13.96 0.43 -22.07
N LEU A 290 -14.77 0.96 -22.98
CA LEU A 290 -16.21 1.18 -22.78
C LEU A 290 -17.04 -0.04 -23.16
N GLY A 291 -16.46 -0.97 -23.91
CA GLY A 291 -17.12 -2.21 -24.30
C GLY A 291 -17.45 -3.07 -23.10
N LYS A 292 -18.55 -3.82 -23.19
CA LYS A 292 -18.99 -4.75 -22.14
C LYS A 292 -19.17 -6.14 -22.73
N SER A 293 -18.69 -7.14 -22.01
CA SER A 293 -19.02 -8.55 -22.25
C SER A 293 -20.15 -8.97 -21.30
N ASP A 294 -20.79 -10.09 -21.59
CA ASP A 294 -21.74 -10.76 -20.70
C ASP A 294 -21.06 -11.47 -19.52
N ILE A 295 -19.73 -11.52 -19.50
CA ILE A 295 -18.95 -12.19 -18.45
C ILE A 295 -19.14 -11.47 -17.13
N ALA A 296 -19.61 -12.16 -16.10
CA ALA A 296 -19.66 -11.67 -14.73
C ALA A 296 -18.48 -12.21 -13.92
N VAL A 297 -17.73 -11.35 -13.26
CA VAL A 297 -16.65 -11.72 -12.34
C VAL A 297 -17.03 -11.26 -10.93
N LYS A 298 -17.12 -12.21 -10.00
CA LYS A 298 -17.63 -11.94 -8.65
C LYS A 298 -16.72 -12.57 -7.58
N ASN A 299 -16.90 -12.12 -6.33
CA ASN A 299 -16.21 -12.70 -5.18
C ASN A 299 -17.01 -13.90 -4.64
N GLY A 300 -16.30 -14.91 -4.14
CA GLY A 300 -16.91 -16.02 -3.41
C GLY A 300 -17.56 -15.62 -2.10
N TYR A 301 -18.14 -16.58 -1.39
CA TYR A 301 -18.79 -16.33 -0.09
C TYR A 301 -17.88 -15.61 0.90
N ALA A 302 -18.46 -14.77 1.72
CA ALA A 302 -17.80 -14.12 2.84
C ALA A 302 -18.59 -14.42 4.12
N THR A 303 -18.32 -15.56 4.73
CA THR A 303 -18.96 -15.99 5.97
C THR A 303 -18.59 -15.13 7.15
N LEU A 304 -17.39 -14.52 7.11
CA LEU A 304 -16.67 -13.82 8.18
C LEU A 304 -16.46 -14.72 9.43
N CYS A 305 -16.68 -16.03 9.30
CA CYS A 305 -16.40 -17.05 10.32
C CYS A 305 -16.25 -18.43 9.65
N ASP A 306 -15.28 -18.52 8.73
CA ASP A 306 -15.05 -19.74 7.95
C ASP A 306 -14.83 -20.98 8.83
N SER A 307 -14.20 -20.83 9.99
CA SER A 307 -13.96 -21.91 10.95
C SER A 307 -15.23 -22.56 11.51
N VAL A 308 -16.37 -21.86 11.48
CA VAL A 308 -17.66 -22.41 11.91
C VAL A 308 -18.45 -22.93 10.71
N PHE A 309 -18.44 -22.18 9.61
CA PHE A 309 -19.29 -22.54 8.46
C PHE A 309 -18.65 -23.59 7.55
N ILE A 310 -17.34 -23.70 7.47
CA ILE A 310 -16.62 -24.57 6.53
C ILE A 310 -15.78 -25.56 7.34
N ASN A 311 -16.18 -26.83 7.33
CA ASN A 311 -15.53 -27.87 8.10
C ASN A 311 -15.85 -29.25 7.52
N ASP A 312 -15.19 -30.28 8.04
CA ASP A 312 -15.61 -31.68 7.86
C ASP A 312 -16.61 -32.00 8.96
N PHE A 313 -17.91 -31.99 8.63
CA PHE A 313 -18.97 -32.16 9.62
C PHE A 313 -19.17 -33.63 9.96
N SER A 314 -19.36 -33.95 11.23
CA SER A 314 -19.67 -35.31 11.73
C SER A 314 -21.14 -35.68 11.60
N PHE A 315 -21.97 -34.74 11.12
CA PHE A 315 -23.40 -34.91 10.93
C PHE A 315 -23.84 -34.57 9.51
N GLN A 316 -24.99 -35.06 9.10
CA GLN A 316 -25.59 -34.76 7.80
C GLN A 316 -26.74 -33.75 7.96
N SER A 317 -26.90 -32.87 6.98
CA SER A 317 -28.01 -31.93 6.89
C SER A 317 -28.26 -31.50 5.46
N LYS A 318 -29.52 -31.24 5.10
CA LYS A 318 -29.90 -30.66 3.81
C LYS A 318 -29.33 -29.22 3.63
N HIS A 319 -28.84 -28.61 4.71
CA HIS A 319 -28.20 -27.31 4.73
C HIS A 319 -26.65 -27.40 4.69
N ILE A 320 -26.08 -28.57 4.44
CA ILE A 320 -24.68 -28.72 4.12
C ILE A 320 -24.56 -28.94 2.61
N ILE A 321 -23.77 -28.10 1.95
CA ILE A 321 -23.49 -28.22 0.53
C ILE A 321 -21.99 -28.26 0.29
N SER A 322 -21.58 -28.69 -0.90
CA SER A 322 -20.18 -28.62 -1.31
C SER A 322 -19.76 -27.19 -1.60
N VAL A 323 -18.52 -26.83 -1.26
CA VAL A 323 -17.92 -25.53 -1.53
C VAL A 323 -16.49 -25.71 -2.03
N ILE A 324 -16.09 -24.94 -3.06
CA ILE A 324 -14.73 -24.92 -3.60
C ILE A 324 -13.97 -23.75 -3.03
N LYS A 325 -12.78 -24.02 -2.47
CA LYS A 325 -11.80 -22.98 -2.14
C LYS A 325 -11.10 -22.52 -3.42
N ALA A 326 -11.48 -21.38 -3.96
CA ALA A 326 -11.00 -20.92 -5.26
C ALA A 326 -9.47 -20.77 -5.33
N SER A 327 -8.80 -20.45 -4.22
CA SER A 327 -7.34 -20.29 -4.15
C SER A 327 -6.56 -21.60 -4.29
N THR A 328 -7.17 -22.76 -4.00
CA THR A 328 -6.52 -24.09 -4.06
C THR A 328 -7.21 -25.06 -5.00
N GLY A 329 -8.49 -24.87 -5.33
CA GLY A 329 -9.35 -25.82 -6.03
C GLY A 329 -9.90 -26.94 -5.14
N GLU A 330 -9.64 -26.88 -3.83
CA GLU A 330 -10.04 -27.90 -2.86
C GLU A 330 -11.55 -27.87 -2.63
N LEU A 331 -12.18 -29.06 -2.64
CA LEU A 331 -13.59 -29.23 -2.32
C LEU A 331 -13.74 -29.46 -0.81
N LYS A 332 -14.67 -28.72 -0.17
CA LYS A 332 -15.03 -28.83 1.24
C LYS A 332 -16.54 -28.83 1.40
N GLU A 333 -17.00 -28.98 2.63
CA GLU A 333 -18.39 -28.79 3.02
C GLU A 333 -18.60 -27.44 3.69
N ILE A 334 -19.80 -26.86 3.48
CA ILE A 334 -20.21 -25.60 4.11
C ILE A 334 -21.65 -25.70 4.59
N ILE A 335 -21.90 -25.23 5.81
CA ILE A 335 -23.26 -24.94 6.26
C ILE A 335 -23.78 -23.75 5.46
N TYR A 336 -24.82 -23.99 4.67
CA TYR A 336 -25.46 -23.02 3.78
C TYR A 336 -26.91 -22.77 4.24
N PRO A 337 -27.16 -21.80 5.12
CA PRO A 337 -28.46 -21.58 5.74
C PRO A 337 -29.41 -20.78 4.84
N TYR A 338 -29.39 -21.04 3.52
CA TYR A 338 -30.25 -20.36 2.55
C TYR A 338 -31.01 -21.37 1.68
N ASN A 339 -32.17 -20.96 1.19
CA ASN A 339 -32.93 -21.73 0.22
C ASN A 339 -32.42 -21.49 -1.23
N LYS A 340 -33.05 -22.17 -2.22
CA LYS A 340 -32.70 -22.02 -3.63
C LYS A 340 -32.96 -20.63 -4.19
N GLN A 341 -33.77 -19.82 -3.56
CA GLN A 341 -34.06 -18.42 -3.88
C GLN A 341 -33.09 -17.45 -3.16
N ALA A 342 -32.03 -17.96 -2.57
CA ALA A 342 -31.03 -17.18 -1.80
C ALA A 342 -31.58 -16.44 -0.56
N GLN A 343 -32.75 -16.88 -0.06
CA GLN A 343 -33.35 -16.36 1.16
C GLN A 343 -32.85 -17.16 2.37
N LEU A 344 -32.58 -16.45 3.47
CA LEU A 344 -32.18 -17.07 4.72
C LEU A 344 -33.33 -17.95 5.23
N VAL A 345 -33.02 -19.20 5.57
CA VAL A 345 -33.98 -20.15 6.14
C VAL A 345 -34.36 -19.67 7.54
N PRO A 346 -35.65 -19.66 7.92
CA PRO A 346 -36.07 -19.33 9.27
C PRO A 346 -35.39 -20.20 10.35
N GLU A 347 -35.08 -19.60 11.50
CA GLU A 347 -34.37 -20.32 12.57
C GLU A 347 -35.17 -21.53 13.08
N GLU A 348 -36.46 -21.44 13.09
CA GLU A 348 -37.39 -22.55 13.47
C GLU A 348 -37.31 -23.74 12.52
N GLU A 349 -36.98 -23.50 11.24
CA GLU A 349 -36.75 -24.56 10.26
C GLU A 349 -35.39 -25.21 10.45
N LEU A 350 -34.34 -24.42 10.71
CA LEU A 350 -33.02 -24.94 11.05
C LEU A 350 -33.03 -25.76 12.34
N ALA A 351 -33.83 -25.34 13.32
CA ALA A 351 -33.98 -26.04 14.61
C ALA A 351 -34.58 -27.47 14.46
N LYS A 352 -35.25 -27.78 13.34
CA LYS A 352 -35.70 -29.15 13.03
C LYS A 352 -34.56 -30.08 12.72
N GLU A 353 -33.41 -29.57 12.26
CA GLU A 353 -32.16 -30.27 12.01
C GLU A 353 -31.34 -30.27 13.31
N LYS A 354 -31.64 -31.16 14.25
CA LYS A 354 -31.15 -31.13 15.63
C LYS A 354 -29.63 -30.97 15.74
N GLU A 355 -28.83 -31.82 15.07
CA GLU A 355 -27.36 -31.82 15.16
C GLU A 355 -26.77 -30.53 14.59
N LEU A 356 -27.27 -30.07 13.44
CA LEU A 356 -26.89 -28.79 12.84
C LEU A 356 -27.19 -27.62 13.79
N TYR A 357 -28.37 -27.59 14.35
CA TYR A 357 -28.78 -26.48 15.19
C TYR A 357 -28.00 -26.44 16.50
N GLU A 358 -27.78 -27.59 17.16
CA GLU A 358 -26.92 -27.71 18.34
C GLU A 358 -25.49 -27.23 18.05
N TYR A 359 -24.93 -27.61 16.91
CA TYR A 359 -23.61 -27.13 16.45
C TYR A 359 -23.60 -25.60 16.27
N LEU A 360 -24.60 -25.02 15.64
CA LEU A 360 -24.69 -23.57 15.46
C LEU A 360 -24.83 -22.83 16.79
N ILE A 361 -25.66 -23.35 17.72
CA ILE A 361 -25.85 -22.78 19.07
C ILE A 361 -24.52 -22.81 19.86
N LEU A 362 -23.78 -23.91 19.82
CA LEU A 362 -22.48 -24.02 20.46
C LEU A 362 -21.49 -22.93 19.97
N ASN A 363 -21.58 -22.57 18.68
CA ASN A 363 -20.73 -21.57 18.04
C ASN A 363 -21.34 -20.16 18.01
N LYS A 364 -22.54 -19.94 18.56
CA LYS A 364 -23.27 -18.67 18.49
C LYS A 364 -22.46 -17.46 18.97
N LYS A 365 -21.66 -17.63 20.03
CA LYS A 365 -20.79 -16.56 20.55
C LYS A 365 -19.74 -16.11 19.52
N ALA A 366 -19.16 -17.03 18.76
CA ALA A 366 -18.20 -16.73 17.70
C ALA A 366 -18.90 -16.04 16.51
N LEU A 367 -20.09 -16.52 16.17
CA LEU A 367 -20.89 -15.97 15.09
C LEU A 367 -21.36 -14.53 15.39
N LEU A 368 -21.71 -14.20 16.61
CA LEU A 368 -22.09 -12.85 17.03
C LEU A 368 -20.94 -11.85 17.06
N LYS A 369 -19.69 -12.30 17.14
CA LYS A 369 -18.50 -11.42 17.15
C LYS A 369 -18.09 -10.92 15.77
N ARG A 370 -18.69 -11.44 14.69
CA ARG A 370 -18.23 -11.24 13.30
C ARG A 370 -18.45 -9.85 12.75
N SER A 371 -19.47 -9.14 13.18
CA SER A 371 -19.90 -7.94 12.51
C SER A 371 -20.15 -6.77 13.44
N ASN A 372 -19.93 -5.58 12.90
CA ASN A 372 -20.36 -4.31 13.45
C ASN A 372 -21.79 -3.95 13.03
N GLU A 373 -22.54 -4.87 12.42
CA GLU A 373 -23.91 -4.60 11.93
C GLU A 373 -24.90 -4.64 13.09
N LYS A 374 -25.79 -3.64 13.11
CA LYS A 374 -26.74 -3.38 14.20
C LYS A 374 -27.82 -4.47 14.42
N ASP A 375 -27.95 -5.45 13.49
CA ASP A 375 -29.00 -6.48 13.50
C ASP A 375 -28.48 -7.93 13.64
N THR A 376 -27.30 -8.12 14.22
CA THR A 376 -26.67 -9.46 14.31
C THR A 376 -27.47 -10.48 15.12
N ASN A 377 -28.31 -10.06 16.06
CA ASN A 377 -29.09 -10.99 16.89
C ASN A 377 -30.17 -11.75 16.12
N LYS A 378 -30.79 -11.14 15.10
CA LYS A 378 -31.86 -11.77 14.32
C LYS A 378 -31.37 -12.74 13.26
N TYR A 379 -30.16 -12.48 12.70
CA TYR A 379 -29.59 -13.23 11.59
C TYR A 379 -28.21 -13.82 11.97
N TRP A 380 -28.04 -14.19 13.22
CA TRP A 380 -26.75 -14.60 13.79
C TRP A 380 -26.10 -15.80 13.06
N TYR A 381 -26.88 -16.63 12.37
CA TYR A 381 -26.43 -17.78 11.59
C TYR A 381 -26.31 -17.50 10.08
N ALA A 382 -26.59 -16.28 9.63
CA ALA A 382 -26.36 -15.86 8.24
C ALA A 382 -24.88 -15.72 7.92
N PHE A 383 -24.46 -15.68 6.67
CA PHE A 383 -23.11 -15.26 6.29
C PHE A 383 -22.91 -13.78 6.63
N GLY A 384 -21.66 -13.38 6.90
CA GLY A 384 -21.35 -12.01 7.26
C GLY A 384 -21.59 -11.00 6.13
N ARG A 385 -21.64 -11.48 4.87
CA ARG A 385 -22.03 -10.69 3.68
C ARG A 385 -22.85 -11.55 2.73
N SER A 386 -23.81 -10.93 2.04
CA SER A 386 -24.73 -11.59 1.11
C SER A 386 -24.16 -11.90 -0.28
N GLN A 387 -22.91 -11.53 -0.54
CA GLN A 387 -22.27 -11.78 -1.87
C GLN A 387 -22.27 -13.28 -2.23
N ALA A 388 -22.39 -13.58 -3.51
CA ALA A 388 -22.34 -14.91 -4.09
C ALA A 388 -23.51 -15.87 -3.77
N ILE A 389 -24.38 -15.59 -2.80
CA ILE A 389 -25.47 -16.46 -2.39
C ILE A 389 -26.42 -16.74 -3.56
N ASN A 390 -26.75 -15.72 -4.36
CA ASN A 390 -27.65 -15.83 -5.53
C ASN A 390 -27.11 -16.75 -6.65
N ASP A 391 -25.79 -16.93 -6.70
CA ASP A 391 -25.15 -17.69 -7.78
C ASP A 391 -24.79 -19.13 -7.38
N THR A 392 -25.26 -19.61 -6.22
CA THR A 392 -24.99 -20.96 -5.73
C THR A 392 -25.45 -22.03 -6.74
N TYR A 393 -26.60 -21.83 -7.35
CA TYR A 393 -27.20 -22.77 -8.31
C TYR A 393 -26.92 -22.40 -9.77
N THR A 394 -25.80 -21.73 -10.04
CA THR A 394 -25.30 -21.43 -11.40
C THR A 394 -23.95 -22.09 -11.60
N ASP A 395 -23.72 -22.68 -12.79
CA ASP A 395 -22.40 -23.18 -13.17
C ASP A 395 -21.42 -22.01 -13.27
N LYS A 396 -20.22 -22.15 -12.71
CA LYS A 396 -19.23 -21.07 -12.65
C LYS A 396 -17.80 -21.59 -12.64
N LEU A 397 -16.89 -20.82 -13.21
CA LEU A 397 -15.45 -21.09 -13.19
C LEU A 397 -14.82 -20.38 -12.00
N THR A 398 -14.21 -21.12 -11.07
CA THR A 398 -13.47 -20.52 -9.95
C THR A 398 -12.07 -20.13 -10.37
N ILE A 399 -11.55 -19.03 -9.81
CA ILE A 399 -10.18 -18.55 -10.01
C ILE A 399 -9.60 -18.04 -8.70
N ASN A 400 -8.29 -18.27 -8.51
CA ASN A 400 -7.54 -17.61 -7.43
C ASN A 400 -7.41 -16.09 -7.67
N ALA A 401 -7.07 -15.33 -6.65
CA ALA A 401 -6.93 -13.86 -6.71
C ALA A 401 -5.48 -13.39 -6.46
N LEU A 402 -4.51 -14.30 -6.64
CA LEU A 402 -3.07 -14.06 -6.47
C LEU A 402 -2.30 -14.78 -7.57
N LEU A 403 -1.39 -14.06 -8.24
CA LEU A 403 -0.48 -14.61 -9.25
C LEU A 403 0.92 -14.01 -9.11
N ARG A 404 1.95 -14.80 -9.43
CA ARG A 404 3.29 -14.33 -9.81
C ARG A 404 3.50 -14.52 -11.31
N THR A 405 3.11 -15.71 -11.79
CA THR A 405 3.23 -16.15 -13.18
C THR A 405 1.93 -16.81 -13.64
N LYS A 406 1.82 -17.07 -14.93
CA LYS A 406 0.63 -17.75 -15.51
C LYS A 406 0.44 -19.18 -15.02
N GLU A 407 1.49 -19.81 -14.46
CA GLU A 407 1.43 -21.16 -13.91
C GLU A 407 0.72 -21.23 -12.56
N ASP A 408 0.62 -20.09 -11.86
CA ASP A 408 -0.06 -19.98 -10.54
C ASP A 408 -1.59 -20.11 -10.64
N TRP A 409 -2.18 -20.07 -11.85
CA TRP A 409 -3.61 -20.16 -12.02
C TRP A 409 -4.20 -21.49 -11.51
N LYS A 410 -5.25 -21.37 -10.69
CA LYS A 410 -6.11 -22.45 -10.23
C LYS A 410 -7.52 -22.26 -10.82
N PHE A 411 -7.88 -23.12 -11.75
CA PHE A 411 -9.21 -23.12 -12.36
C PHE A 411 -9.96 -24.38 -11.96
N THR A 412 -11.15 -24.23 -11.40
CA THR A 412 -12.04 -25.35 -11.07
C THR A 412 -13.46 -25.02 -11.51
N LEU A 413 -14.16 -25.94 -12.13
CA LEU A 413 -15.55 -25.76 -12.51
C LEU A 413 -16.46 -26.14 -11.33
N ALA A 414 -17.12 -25.14 -10.74
CA ALA A 414 -18.16 -25.35 -9.75
C ALA A 414 -19.52 -25.54 -10.45
N LYS A 415 -20.11 -26.71 -10.32
CA LYS A 415 -21.43 -27.04 -10.83
C LYS A 415 -22.54 -26.45 -9.98
N LYS A 416 -23.77 -26.43 -10.53
CA LYS A 416 -24.98 -26.01 -9.80
C LYS A 416 -25.07 -26.69 -8.42
N GLY A 417 -25.31 -25.93 -7.38
CA GLY A 417 -25.34 -26.37 -5.99
C GLY A 417 -23.98 -26.39 -5.28
N VAL A 418 -22.89 -26.06 -5.96
CA VAL A 418 -21.56 -25.95 -5.36
C VAL A 418 -21.23 -24.48 -5.11
N GLY A 419 -20.92 -24.13 -3.86
CA GLY A 419 -20.49 -22.81 -3.48
C GLY A 419 -19.03 -22.51 -3.83
N VAL A 420 -18.62 -21.24 -3.67
CA VAL A 420 -17.23 -20.78 -3.88
C VAL A 420 -16.81 -19.87 -2.75
N TYR A 421 -15.61 -20.05 -2.21
CA TYR A 421 -14.99 -19.15 -1.21
C TYR A 421 -13.48 -18.98 -1.44
N GLY A 422 -12.88 -18.04 -0.74
CA GLY A 422 -11.41 -17.85 -0.75
C GLY A 422 -10.83 -17.44 -2.10
N GLY A 423 -11.60 -16.73 -2.96
CA GLY A 423 -11.19 -16.22 -4.25
C GLY A 423 -12.35 -15.70 -5.08
N LEU A 424 -12.22 -15.75 -6.39
CA LEU A 424 -13.19 -15.23 -7.35
C LEU A 424 -13.86 -16.35 -8.15
N TYR A 425 -14.96 -16.02 -8.81
CA TYR A 425 -15.56 -16.87 -9.82
C TYR A 425 -16.10 -16.08 -11.01
N ILE A 426 -16.24 -16.76 -12.14
CA ILE A 426 -16.67 -16.22 -13.42
C ILE A 426 -17.93 -16.96 -13.88
N ILE A 427 -18.93 -16.22 -14.34
CA ILE A 427 -20.10 -16.72 -15.03
C ILE A 427 -20.11 -16.10 -16.43
N SER A 428 -20.37 -16.90 -17.46
CA SER A 428 -20.58 -16.47 -18.83
C SER A 428 -21.54 -17.41 -19.53
N ASP A 429 -22.46 -16.85 -20.28
CA ASP A 429 -23.43 -17.60 -21.08
C ASP A 429 -22.99 -17.72 -22.55
N THR A 430 -22.16 -16.80 -23.05
CA THR A 430 -21.76 -16.74 -24.46
C THR A 430 -20.32 -17.20 -24.71
N ILE A 431 -19.41 -16.94 -23.77
CA ILE A 431 -17.98 -17.29 -23.91
C ILE A 431 -17.67 -18.57 -23.14
N SER A 432 -17.09 -19.55 -23.82
CA SER A 432 -16.72 -20.82 -23.18
C SER A 432 -15.67 -20.62 -22.09
N TYR A 433 -15.76 -21.38 -21.00
CA TYR A 433 -14.77 -21.33 -19.91
C TYR A 433 -13.36 -21.68 -20.37
N ASP A 434 -13.20 -22.51 -21.42
CA ASP A 434 -11.85 -22.81 -21.93
C ASP A 434 -11.24 -21.63 -22.64
N LYS A 435 -12.04 -20.82 -23.36
CA LYS A 435 -11.55 -19.55 -23.95
C LYS A 435 -11.20 -18.52 -22.89
N ILE A 436 -11.98 -18.45 -21.82
CA ILE A 436 -11.68 -17.58 -20.67
C ILE A 436 -10.37 -18.00 -19.98
N LYS A 437 -10.16 -19.31 -19.76
CA LYS A 437 -8.91 -19.85 -19.19
C LYS A 437 -7.69 -19.53 -20.05
N GLU A 438 -7.79 -19.73 -21.37
CA GLU A 438 -6.74 -19.39 -22.32
C GLU A 438 -6.38 -17.90 -22.23
N THR A 439 -7.39 -17.04 -22.24
CA THR A 439 -7.21 -15.59 -22.16
C THR A 439 -6.55 -15.14 -20.85
N LEU A 440 -6.96 -15.69 -19.72
CA LEU A 440 -6.37 -15.38 -18.40
C LEU A 440 -4.95 -15.97 -18.23
N ARG A 441 -4.60 -17.04 -18.94
CA ARG A 441 -3.24 -17.62 -18.97
C ARG A 441 -2.28 -16.87 -19.90
N SER A 442 -2.72 -15.83 -20.59
CA SER A 442 -1.86 -15.06 -21.49
C SER A 442 -0.81 -14.27 -20.71
N ASP A 443 0.36 -14.07 -21.31
CA ASP A 443 1.40 -13.19 -20.77
C ASP A 443 0.93 -11.74 -20.69
N GLU A 444 0.00 -11.36 -21.57
CA GLU A 444 -0.64 -10.02 -21.54
C GLU A 444 -1.46 -9.80 -20.27
N PHE A 445 -2.23 -10.81 -19.81
CA PHE A 445 -2.97 -10.71 -18.55
C PHE A 445 -2.00 -10.57 -17.35
N VAL A 446 -0.95 -11.37 -17.31
CA VAL A 446 0.07 -11.29 -16.24
C VAL A 446 0.74 -9.92 -16.24
N SER A 447 1.10 -9.39 -17.42
CA SER A 447 1.63 -8.04 -17.58
C SER A 447 0.65 -6.99 -17.06
N TYR A 448 -0.62 -7.09 -17.43
CA TYR A 448 -1.67 -6.20 -16.95
C TYR A 448 -1.77 -6.20 -15.42
N ILE A 449 -1.81 -7.36 -14.77
CA ILE A 449 -1.87 -7.46 -13.30
C ILE A 449 -0.64 -6.88 -12.63
N THR A 450 0.53 -7.10 -13.22
CA THR A 450 1.79 -6.50 -12.73
C THR A 450 1.74 -4.97 -12.77
N LEU A 451 1.19 -4.39 -13.84
CA LEU A 451 1.04 -2.94 -13.98
C LEU A 451 0.10 -2.31 -12.96
N LEU A 452 -0.87 -3.07 -12.42
CA LEU A 452 -1.74 -2.59 -11.34
C LEU A 452 -0.97 -2.30 -10.03
N GLY A 453 0.25 -2.84 -9.87
CA GLY A 453 1.13 -2.56 -8.74
C GLY A 453 0.60 -3.01 -7.37
N LYS A 454 -0.31 -3.98 -7.33
CA LYS A 454 -0.92 -4.49 -6.08
C LYS A 454 -0.10 -5.64 -5.50
N TYR A 455 1.04 -5.31 -4.91
CA TYR A 455 2.03 -6.27 -4.41
C TYR A 455 1.53 -7.09 -3.22
N LYS A 456 2.00 -8.36 -3.14
CA LYS A 456 1.84 -9.29 -2.01
C LYS A 456 3.14 -10.05 -1.76
N SER A 457 3.30 -10.54 -0.51
CA SER A 457 4.50 -11.29 -0.10
C SER A 457 4.78 -12.48 -1.03
N GLY A 458 6.05 -12.85 -1.16
CA GLY A 458 6.49 -13.95 -2.01
C GLY A 458 6.45 -13.64 -3.51
N GLY A 459 6.50 -12.38 -3.90
CA GLY A 459 6.51 -11.98 -5.31
C GLY A 459 5.14 -11.99 -5.99
N TYR A 460 4.06 -12.17 -5.22
CA TYR A 460 2.71 -12.23 -5.76
C TYR A 460 2.12 -10.83 -6.03
N TYR A 461 1.21 -10.78 -7.00
CA TYR A 461 0.31 -9.67 -7.25
C TYR A 461 -1.12 -10.10 -6.94
N THR A 462 -1.89 -9.23 -6.28
CA THR A 462 -3.32 -9.45 -6.05
C THR A 462 -4.15 -8.63 -7.03
N PHE A 463 -5.35 -9.10 -7.30
CA PHE A 463 -6.30 -8.42 -8.16
C PHE A 463 -7.74 -8.65 -7.68
N SER A 464 -8.63 -7.75 -8.02
CA SER A 464 -10.05 -7.81 -7.68
C SER A 464 -10.89 -8.36 -8.82
N SER A 465 -12.15 -8.68 -8.52
CA SER A 465 -13.13 -9.03 -9.55
C SER A 465 -13.30 -7.93 -10.61
N LYS A 466 -13.17 -6.66 -10.22
CA LYS A 466 -13.21 -5.51 -11.14
C LYS A 466 -12.03 -5.49 -12.11
N ASP A 467 -10.84 -5.82 -11.63
CA ASP A 467 -9.63 -5.86 -12.48
C ASP A 467 -9.75 -6.98 -13.54
N VAL A 468 -10.18 -8.18 -13.13
CA VAL A 468 -10.41 -9.29 -14.08
C VAL A 468 -11.52 -8.95 -15.06
N LYS A 469 -12.63 -8.37 -14.59
CA LYS A 469 -13.74 -7.96 -15.44
C LYS A 469 -13.29 -6.92 -16.48
N ALA A 470 -12.53 -5.91 -16.09
CA ALA A 470 -12.03 -4.88 -17.01
C ALA A 470 -11.19 -5.49 -18.16
N TYR A 471 -10.33 -6.46 -17.82
CA TYR A 471 -9.54 -7.15 -18.83
C TYR A 471 -10.38 -8.04 -19.75
N LEU A 472 -11.34 -8.81 -19.18
CA LEU A 472 -12.23 -9.66 -19.98
C LEU A 472 -13.18 -8.82 -20.85
N ASP A 473 -13.65 -7.69 -20.37
CA ASP A 473 -14.41 -6.73 -21.19
C ASP A 473 -13.57 -6.21 -22.37
N PHE A 474 -12.32 -5.84 -22.12
CA PHE A 474 -11.40 -5.40 -23.16
C PHE A 474 -11.19 -6.50 -24.24
N LYS A 475 -11.13 -7.77 -23.84
CA LYS A 475 -10.91 -8.88 -24.78
C LYS A 475 -12.16 -9.38 -25.49
N PHE A 476 -13.31 -9.33 -24.83
CA PHE A 476 -14.55 -9.98 -25.31
C PHE A 476 -15.74 -9.02 -25.50
N ALA A 477 -15.54 -7.71 -25.35
CA ALA A 477 -16.60 -6.79 -25.70
C ALA A 477 -17.02 -7.00 -27.16
N ASN A 478 -18.29 -7.18 -27.38
CA ASN A 478 -18.84 -7.16 -28.73
C ASN A 478 -18.54 -5.79 -29.35
N ASN A 479 -17.61 -5.75 -30.28
CA ASN A 479 -17.21 -4.53 -30.98
C ASN A 479 -18.35 -4.01 -31.87
N GLY A 480 -19.27 -3.27 -31.28
CA GLY A 480 -20.10 -2.33 -32.00
C GLY A 480 -19.40 -0.97 -32.02
N GLY A 481 -18.32 -0.83 -32.76
CA GLY A 481 -17.65 0.45 -32.92
C GLY A 481 -16.14 0.40 -32.81
N ILE A 482 -15.50 0.36 -33.92
CA ILE A 482 -14.07 0.60 -34.13
C ILE A 482 -13.78 2.04 -33.70
N PHE A 483 -12.93 2.20 -32.68
CA PHE A 483 -12.13 3.41 -32.52
C PHE A 483 -10.66 2.98 -32.55
N ASP A 484 -10.08 3.01 -33.75
CA ASP A 484 -8.65 3.14 -33.94
C ASP A 484 -8.26 4.54 -33.47
N TYR A 485 -7.56 4.61 -32.35
CA TYR A 485 -6.77 5.78 -32.00
C TYR A 485 -5.31 5.45 -32.37
N ASP A 486 -4.90 5.93 -33.53
CA ASP A 486 -3.51 6.10 -33.92
C ASP A 486 -2.74 7.03 -32.95
#